data_b297ea6b2a55f205dbd0d96c53af5df0
#
_entry.id   b297ea6b2a55f205dbd0d96c53af5df0
#
_cell.length_a   1.000
_cell.length_b   1.000
_cell.length_c   1.000
_cell.angle_alpha   90.00
_cell.angle_beta   90.00
_cell.angle_gamma   90.00
#
_symmetry.space_group_name_H-M   'P 1'
#
loop_
_entity.id
_entity.type
_entity.pdbx_description
1 polymer ?
#
loop_
_entity_poly.entity_id
_entity_poly.type
_entity_poly.pdbx_seq_one_letter_code
_entity_poly.pdbx_strand_id
1 'polypeptide(L)'
;MLVDIQGTSKKKTSLIRKVIEYMMNELKLKNIFIDVEVSNLFVNEKAYGFCSCQNKTEFLIELDQTLNVQELIETICHEMIHVKQYATGELVEKGKKILYKNCLYESSSDSSPWEKEAYEKEIIFADKFINTFGIMQHS
;
A
#
# COMPACT_ATOMS: atom_id res chain seq x y z
N MET A 1 -11.20 -8.84 9.38
CA MET A 1 -10.06 -8.00 8.96
C MET A 1 -9.94 -6.81 9.89
N LEU A 2 -8.73 -6.51 10.33
CA LEU A 2 -8.51 -5.38 11.22
C LEU A 2 -7.60 -4.35 10.55
N VAL A 3 -8.07 -3.12 10.50
CA VAL A 3 -7.32 -1.98 10.01
C VAL A 3 -7.36 -0.91 11.08
N ASP A 4 -6.20 -0.51 11.57
CA ASP A 4 -6.07 0.55 12.55
C ASP A 4 -5.37 1.74 11.89
N ILE A 5 -5.99 2.91 11.94
CA ILE A 5 -5.52 4.09 11.24
C ILE A 5 -5.33 5.23 12.22
N GLN A 6 -4.15 5.84 12.22
CA GLN A 6 -3.80 6.93 13.11
C GLN A 6 -3.13 8.08 12.38
N GLY A 7 -3.25 9.27 12.94
CA GLY A 7 -2.49 10.43 12.50
C GLY A 7 -3.18 11.34 11.51
N THR A 8 -4.48 11.17 11.29
CA THR A 8 -5.19 12.02 10.34
C THR A 8 -6.65 12.27 10.77
N SER A 9 -7.37 13.08 9.99
CA SER A 9 -8.75 13.44 10.27
C SER A 9 -9.70 12.26 10.12
N LYS A 10 -10.90 12.39 10.68
CA LYS A 10 -11.94 11.35 10.54
C LYS A 10 -12.32 11.11 9.09
N LYS A 11 -12.38 12.18 8.30
CA LYS A 11 -12.72 12.09 6.88
C LYS A 11 -11.69 11.30 6.10
N LYS A 12 -10.40 11.58 6.30
CA LYS A 12 -9.32 10.83 5.65
C LYS A 12 -9.24 9.41 6.17
N THR A 13 -9.42 9.20 7.48
CA THR A 13 -9.44 7.87 8.07
C THR A 13 -10.51 6.99 7.39
N SER A 14 -11.70 7.55 7.19
CA SER A 14 -12.79 6.85 6.54
C SER A 14 -12.45 6.47 5.10
N LEU A 15 -11.83 7.38 4.36
CA LEU A 15 -11.40 7.12 2.99
C LEU A 15 -10.31 6.04 2.94
N ILE A 16 -9.30 6.16 3.80
CA ILE A 16 -8.20 5.19 3.86
C ILE A 16 -8.75 3.80 4.12
N ARG A 17 -9.63 3.67 5.12
CA ARG A 17 -10.26 2.38 5.45
C ARG A 17 -11.01 1.80 4.26
N LYS A 18 -11.76 2.63 3.56
CA LYS A 18 -12.54 2.21 2.40
C LYS A 18 -11.66 1.69 1.27
N VAL A 19 -10.57 2.37 0.99
CA VAL A 19 -9.63 1.94 -0.07
C VAL A 19 -8.96 0.62 0.32
N ILE A 20 -8.52 0.49 1.57
CA ILE A 20 -7.87 -0.73 2.04
C ILE A 20 -8.84 -1.91 1.98
N GLU A 21 -10.07 -1.73 2.44
CA GLU A 21 -11.08 -2.79 2.39
C GLU A 21 -11.38 -3.20 0.95
N TYR A 22 -11.48 -2.23 0.06
CA TYR A 22 -11.66 -2.49 -1.36
C TYR A 22 -10.51 -3.33 -1.92
N MET A 23 -9.27 -2.94 -1.61
CA MET A 23 -8.09 -3.65 -2.10
C MET A 23 -7.97 -5.06 -1.49
N MET A 24 -8.30 -5.21 -0.20
CA MET A 24 -8.32 -6.53 0.43
C MET A 24 -9.25 -7.47 -0.32
N ASN A 25 -10.43 -6.96 -0.69
CA ASN A 25 -11.41 -7.74 -1.43
C ASN A 25 -10.94 -8.06 -2.86
N GLU A 26 -10.42 -7.06 -3.57
CA GLU A 26 -9.94 -7.24 -4.94
C GLU A 26 -8.75 -8.19 -5.02
N LEU A 27 -7.85 -8.12 -4.04
CA LEU A 27 -6.65 -8.96 -3.99
C LEU A 27 -6.89 -10.29 -3.28
N LYS A 28 -8.12 -10.52 -2.78
CA LYS A 28 -8.53 -11.75 -2.10
C LYS A 28 -7.65 -12.06 -0.89
N LEU A 29 -7.30 -11.02 -0.14
CA LEU A 29 -6.50 -11.16 1.07
C LEU A 29 -7.41 -11.35 2.28
N LYS A 30 -7.05 -12.29 3.17
CA LYS A 30 -7.83 -12.62 4.36
C LYS A 30 -6.90 -12.79 5.56
N ASN A 31 -7.45 -12.54 6.75
CA ASN A 31 -6.76 -12.74 8.02
C ASN A 31 -5.48 -11.91 8.13
N ILE A 32 -5.57 -10.65 7.69
CA ILE A 32 -4.46 -9.73 7.67
C ILE A 32 -4.78 -8.53 8.56
N PHE A 33 -3.78 -8.10 9.34
CA PHE A 33 -3.82 -6.88 10.14
C PHE A 33 -3.01 -5.80 9.46
N ILE A 34 -3.58 -4.62 9.31
CA ILE A 34 -2.89 -3.49 8.71
C ILE A 34 -2.96 -2.31 9.66
N ASP A 35 -1.81 -1.84 10.10
CA ASP A 35 -1.68 -0.58 10.82
C ASP A 35 -1.32 0.50 9.81
N VAL A 36 -2.01 1.63 9.86
CA VAL A 36 -1.73 2.76 8.98
C VAL A 36 -1.37 3.96 9.84
N GLU A 37 -0.23 4.56 9.55
CA GLU A 37 0.21 5.79 10.20
C GLU A 37 0.36 6.89 9.17
N VAL A 38 -0.29 8.02 9.42
CA VAL A 38 -0.18 9.19 8.56
C VAL A 38 0.69 10.22 9.28
N SER A 39 1.75 10.65 8.63
CA SER A 39 2.71 11.56 9.23
C SER A 39 3.43 12.37 8.15
N ASN A 40 4.45 13.11 8.55
CA ASN A 40 5.19 13.99 7.66
C ASN A 40 6.33 13.24 6.96
N LEU A 41 5.99 12.24 6.14
CA LEU A 41 6.96 11.37 5.49
C LEU A 41 7.76 12.05 4.40
N PHE A 42 7.09 12.84 3.55
CA PHE A 42 7.76 13.44 2.39
C PHE A 42 8.95 14.28 2.80
N VAL A 43 8.81 15.04 3.90
CA VAL A 43 9.90 15.88 4.41
C VAL A 43 11.06 15.05 4.92
N ASN A 44 10.75 13.96 5.64
CA ASN A 44 11.77 13.12 6.29
C ASN A 44 12.36 12.07 5.36
N GLU A 45 11.54 11.42 4.57
CA GLU A 45 11.93 10.25 3.77
C GLU A 45 11.83 10.50 2.27
N LYS A 46 11.28 11.64 1.85
CA LYS A 46 11.06 12.00 0.45
C LYS A 46 10.25 10.94 -0.30
N ALA A 47 9.23 10.40 0.36
CA ALA A 47 8.36 9.39 -0.22
C ALA A 47 6.92 9.64 0.19
N TYR A 48 5.98 9.16 -0.63
CA TYR A 48 4.54 9.30 -0.35
C TYR A 48 4.04 8.20 0.58
N GLY A 49 4.66 7.05 0.56
CA GLY A 49 4.26 5.96 1.42
C GLY A 49 5.28 4.84 1.49
N PHE A 50 5.10 3.97 2.48
CA PHE A 50 5.92 2.78 2.68
C PHE A 50 5.05 1.64 3.16
N CYS A 51 5.46 0.41 2.84
CA CYS A 51 4.88 -0.80 3.38
C CYS A 51 5.97 -1.60 4.10
N SER A 52 5.74 -1.92 5.36
CA SER A 52 6.64 -2.75 6.14
C SER A 52 5.95 -4.06 6.49
N CYS A 53 6.62 -5.17 6.21
CA CYS A 53 6.12 -6.50 6.51
C CYS A 53 6.65 -6.93 7.88
N GLN A 54 5.76 -7.02 8.87
CA GLN A 54 6.14 -7.53 10.20
C GLN A 54 6.21 -9.05 10.16
N ASN A 55 5.21 -9.66 9.53
CA ASN A 55 5.16 -11.07 9.19
C ASN A 55 4.10 -11.23 8.09
N LYS A 56 3.80 -12.45 7.66
CA LYS A 56 2.87 -12.67 6.54
C LYS A 56 1.44 -12.23 6.79
N THR A 57 1.09 -11.90 8.04
CA THR A 57 -0.27 -11.48 8.39
C THR A 57 -0.35 -10.10 9.01
N GLU A 58 0.79 -9.45 9.26
CA GLU A 58 0.82 -8.14 9.92
C GLU A 58 1.68 -7.16 9.14
N PHE A 59 1.12 -6.01 8.80
CA PHE A 59 1.78 -5.01 7.96
C PHE A 59 1.58 -3.62 8.52
N LEU A 60 2.58 -2.77 8.31
CA LEU A 60 2.48 -1.34 8.59
C LEU A 60 2.53 -0.60 7.27
N ILE A 61 1.54 0.26 7.03
CA ILE A 61 1.55 1.19 5.90
C ILE A 61 1.71 2.59 6.45
N GLU A 62 2.73 3.29 5.97
CA GLU A 62 2.95 4.69 6.32
C GLU A 62 2.60 5.55 5.13
N LEU A 63 1.88 6.66 5.38
CA LEU A 63 1.40 7.56 4.33
C LEU A 63 1.78 8.99 4.68
N ASP A 64 2.13 9.77 3.67
CA ASP A 64 2.43 11.18 3.88
C ASP A 64 1.14 11.99 4.10
N GLN A 65 1.19 12.90 5.06
CA GLN A 65 0.01 13.69 5.46
C GLN A 65 -0.44 14.73 4.42
N THR A 66 0.41 15.07 3.45
CA THR A 66 0.12 16.12 2.47
C THR A 66 -0.57 15.60 1.21
N LEU A 67 -0.78 14.30 1.09
CA LEU A 67 -1.38 13.70 -0.11
C LEU A 67 -2.81 14.21 -0.32
N ASN A 68 -3.14 14.59 -1.56
CA ASN A 68 -4.52 14.88 -1.90
C ASN A 68 -5.29 13.57 -2.10
N VAL A 69 -6.59 13.65 -2.36
CA VAL A 69 -7.43 12.45 -2.45
C VAL A 69 -6.94 11.49 -3.52
N GLN A 70 -6.63 11.97 -4.70
CA GLN A 70 -6.15 11.14 -5.81
C GLN A 70 -4.83 10.46 -5.45
N GLU A 71 -3.87 11.23 -4.95
CA GLU A 71 -2.56 10.70 -4.55
C GLU A 71 -2.69 9.69 -3.41
N LEU A 72 -3.59 9.96 -2.47
CA LEU A 72 -3.83 9.08 -1.33
C LEU A 72 -4.34 7.72 -1.81
N ILE A 73 -5.33 7.71 -2.71
CA ILE A 73 -5.90 6.48 -3.26
C ILE A 73 -4.82 5.69 -4.01
N GLU A 74 -4.07 6.36 -4.87
CA GLU A 74 -3.01 5.70 -5.66
C GLU A 74 -1.92 5.13 -4.77
N THR A 75 -1.50 5.88 -3.75
CA THR A 75 -0.45 5.43 -2.84
C THR A 75 -0.90 4.23 -2.03
N ILE A 76 -2.14 4.23 -1.53
CA ILE A 76 -2.66 3.08 -0.79
C ILE A 76 -2.70 1.86 -1.70
N CYS A 77 -3.17 2.00 -2.93
CA CYS A 77 -3.21 0.90 -3.88
C CYS A 77 -1.80 0.34 -4.12
N HIS A 78 -0.80 1.21 -4.28
CA HIS A 78 0.59 0.81 -4.46
C HIS A 78 1.07 -0.04 -3.27
N GLU A 79 0.87 0.46 -2.04
CA GLU A 79 1.33 -0.24 -0.86
C GLU A 79 0.57 -1.55 -0.64
N MET A 80 -0.71 -1.59 -0.98
CA MET A 80 -1.50 -2.82 -0.86
C MET A 80 -1.04 -3.91 -1.85
N ILE A 81 -0.50 -3.53 -3.01
CA ILE A 81 0.13 -4.51 -3.90
C ILE A 81 1.32 -5.15 -3.20
N HIS A 82 2.13 -4.36 -2.48
CA HIS A 82 3.24 -4.92 -1.70
C HIS A 82 2.74 -5.84 -0.58
N VAL A 83 1.66 -5.48 0.11
CA VAL A 83 1.05 -6.37 1.10
C VAL A 83 0.71 -7.72 0.46
N LYS A 84 0.10 -7.70 -0.71
CA LYS A 84 -0.23 -8.94 -1.43
C LYS A 84 1.02 -9.74 -1.79
N GLN A 85 2.06 -9.08 -2.26
CA GLN A 85 3.32 -9.73 -2.62
C GLN A 85 3.94 -10.46 -1.41
N TYR A 86 3.96 -9.81 -0.25
CA TYR A 86 4.48 -10.43 0.97
C TYR A 86 3.55 -11.51 1.50
N ALA A 87 2.26 -11.24 1.56
CA ALA A 87 1.28 -12.16 2.15
C ALA A 87 1.18 -13.49 1.37
N THR A 88 1.34 -13.43 0.05
CA THR A 88 1.30 -14.64 -0.80
C THR A 88 2.65 -15.33 -0.91
N GLY A 89 3.70 -14.74 -0.37
CA GLY A 89 5.05 -15.31 -0.47
C GLY A 89 5.75 -15.04 -1.79
N GLU A 90 5.15 -14.22 -2.67
CA GLU A 90 5.82 -13.82 -3.91
C GLU A 90 7.09 -13.02 -3.63
N LEU A 91 7.08 -12.23 -2.55
CA LEU A 91 8.19 -11.36 -2.16
C LEU A 91 8.64 -11.77 -0.75
N VAL A 92 9.91 -12.12 -0.62
CA VAL A 92 10.48 -12.55 0.66
C VAL A 92 11.83 -11.86 0.86
N GLU A 93 12.01 -11.28 2.04
CA GLU A 93 13.32 -10.70 2.39
C GLU A 93 14.19 -11.79 3.00
N LYS A 94 15.38 -12.00 2.44
CA LYS A 94 16.35 -13.01 2.86
C LYS A 94 17.64 -12.31 3.29
N GLY A 95 17.66 -11.82 4.53
CA GLY A 95 18.76 -10.99 5.00
C GLY A 95 18.83 -9.71 4.20
N LYS A 96 19.94 -9.48 3.49
CA LYS A 96 20.11 -8.31 2.64
C LYS A 96 19.64 -8.51 1.20
N LYS A 97 19.20 -9.74 0.87
CA LYS A 97 18.75 -10.10 -0.47
C LYS A 97 17.24 -10.22 -0.51
N ILE A 98 16.68 -10.20 -1.71
CA ILE A 98 15.24 -10.28 -1.91
C ILE A 98 14.93 -11.40 -2.89
N LEU A 99 13.97 -12.25 -2.51
CA LEU A 99 13.45 -13.30 -3.38
C LEU A 99 12.08 -12.86 -3.87
N TYR A 100 11.93 -12.76 -5.20
CA TYR A 100 10.64 -12.39 -5.81
C TYR A 100 10.30 -13.41 -6.88
N LYS A 101 9.15 -14.07 -6.70
CA LYS A 101 8.67 -15.14 -7.59
C LYS A 101 9.76 -16.16 -7.87
N ASN A 102 10.46 -16.57 -6.80
CA ASN A 102 11.55 -17.55 -6.81
C ASN A 102 12.84 -17.11 -7.51
N CYS A 103 12.96 -15.83 -7.85
CA CYS A 103 14.20 -15.27 -8.39
C CYS A 103 14.88 -14.40 -7.34
N LEU A 104 16.21 -14.59 -7.18
CA LEU A 104 16.98 -13.89 -6.16
C LEU A 104 17.53 -12.58 -6.70
N TYR A 105 17.36 -11.51 -5.93
CA TYR A 105 17.86 -10.17 -6.26
C TYR A 105 18.75 -9.67 -5.14
N GLU A 106 19.81 -8.91 -5.50
CA GLU A 106 20.75 -8.42 -4.50
C GLU A 106 20.23 -7.24 -3.70
N SER A 107 19.35 -6.43 -4.29
CA SER A 107 18.83 -5.23 -3.63
C SER A 107 17.53 -4.77 -4.29
N SER A 108 16.85 -3.83 -3.62
CA SER A 108 15.65 -3.21 -4.15
C SER A 108 15.94 -1.84 -4.74
N SER A 109 15.23 -1.47 -5.81
CA SER A 109 15.27 -0.15 -6.42
C SER A 109 13.91 0.13 -7.05
N ASP A 110 13.71 1.36 -7.54
CA ASP A 110 12.47 1.73 -8.23
C ASP A 110 12.23 0.90 -9.49
N SER A 111 13.28 0.33 -10.07
CA SER A 111 13.18 -0.50 -11.27
C SER A 111 13.04 -2.00 -10.96
N SER A 112 12.97 -2.38 -9.70
CA SER A 112 12.79 -3.78 -9.31
C SER A 112 11.45 -4.32 -9.81
N PRO A 113 11.35 -5.61 -10.18
CA PRO A 113 10.11 -6.17 -10.72
C PRO A 113 8.89 -5.98 -9.81
N TRP A 114 9.06 -6.09 -8.49
CA TRP A 114 7.96 -5.91 -7.55
C TRP A 114 7.51 -4.45 -7.48
N GLU A 115 8.41 -3.49 -7.69
CA GLU A 115 8.03 -2.08 -7.78
C GLU A 115 7.33 -1.78 -9.09
N LYS A 116 7.82 -2.34 -10.19
CA LYS A 116 7.15 -2.19 -11.49
C LYS A 116 5.72 -2.72 -11.44
N GLU A 117 5.50 -3.86 -10.83
CA GLU A 117 4.17 -4.42 -10.66
C GLU A 117 3.28 -3.46 -9.87
N ALA A 118 3.79 -2.91 -8.76
CA ALA A 118 3.02 -1.99 -7.94
C ALA A 118 2.67 -0.71 -8.69
N TYR A 119 3.61 -0.12 -9.43
CA TYR A 119 3.36 1.08 -10.22
C TYR A 119 2.33 0.85 -11.32
N GLU A 120 2.40 -0.27 -12.01
CA GLU A 120 1.45 -0.60 -13.07
C GLU A 120 0.04 -0.81 -12.51
N LYS A 121 -0.07 -1.54 -11.42
CA LYS A 121 -1.37 -1.93 -10.88
C LYS A 121 -2.02 -0.83 -10.05
N GLU A 122 -1.24 0.08 -9.45
CA GLU A 122 -1.82 1.15 -8.65
C GLU A 122 -2.81 1.99 -9.46
N ILE A 123 -2.47 2.32 -10.69
CA ILE A 123 -3.31 3.13 -11.55
C ILE A 123 -4.60 2.40 -11.90
N ILE A 124 -4.49 1.11 -12.24
CA ILE A 124 -5.64 0.28 -12.58
C ILE A 124 -6.62 0.19 -11.41
N PHE A 125 -6.12 -0.12 -10.23
CA PHE A 125 -6.97 -0.27 -9.04
C PHE A 125 -7.52 1.05 -8.54
N ALA A 126 -6.72 2.13 -8.60
CA ALA A 126 -7.20 3.45 -8.22
C ALA A 126 -8.35 3.89 -9.11
N ASP A 127 -8.24 3.69 -10.42
CA ASP A 127 -9.32 4.02 -11.36
C ASP A 127 -10.57 3.18 -11.08
N LYS A 128 -10.42 1.90 -10.82
CA LYS A 128 -11.55 1.03 -10.47
C LYS A 128 -12.24 1.49 -9.19
N PHE A 129 -11.46 1.85 -8.18
CA PHE A 129 -12.01 2.34 -6.92
C PHE A 129 -12.81 3.62 -7.13
N ILE A 130 -12.21 4.59 -7.82
CA ILE A 130 -12.85 5.87 -8.07
C ILE A 130 -14.14 5.69 -8.86
N ASN A 131 -14.13 4.87 -9.89
CA ASN A 131 -15.32 4.58 -10.70
C ASN A 131 -16.40 3.87 -9.89
N THR A 132 -16.01 2.96 -9.02
CA THR A 132 -16.96 2.19 -8.20
C THR A 132 -17.65 3.06 -7.16
N PHE A 133 -16.91 3.97 -6.51
CA PHE A 133 -17.43 4.74 -5.39
C PHE A 133 -17.79 6.19 -5.74
N GLY A 134 -17.48 6.62 -6.96
CA GLY A 134 -17.84 7.97 -7.40
C GLY A 134 -17.12 9.08 -6.65
N ILE A 135 -15.87 8.86 -6.28
CA ILE A 135 -15.09 9.81 -5.49
C ILE A 135 -14.81 11.08 -6.29
N MET A 136 -15.09 12.24 -5.68
CA MET A 136 -14.79 13.53 -6.27
C MET A 136 -13.31 13.84 -6.07
N GLN A 137 -12.61 14.15 -7.16
CA GLN A 137 -11.16 14.33 -7.14
C GLN A 137 -10.68 15.66 -6.59
N HIS A 138 -11.56 16.63 -6.45
CA HIS A 138 -11.20 17.97 -6.01
C HIS A 138 -11.58 18.24 -4.55
N SER A 139 -11.57 17.27 -3.74
CA SER A 139 -11.92 17.43 -2.33
C SER A 139 -10.76 17.93 -1.50
#